data_26ef7e435dba288e138f1908fe1902e3
#
_entry.id   26ef7e435dba288e138f1908fe1902e3
#
_cell.length_a   1.000
_cell.length_b   1.000
_cell.length_c   1.000
_cell.angle_alpha   90.00
_cell.angle_beta   90.00
_cell.angle_gamma   90.00
#
_symmetry.space_group_name_H-M   'P 1'
#
loop_
_entity.id
_entity.type
_entity.pdbx_description
1 polymer ?
#
loop_
_entity_poly.entity_id
_entity_poly.type
_entity_poly.pdbx_seq_one_letter_code
_entity_poly.pdbx_strand_id
1 'polypeptide(L)'
;MAAQPPSRQFCQDTFESAVAMSLQLWQPLSFAVESNLGGGDGADKRDWFAGAVAELFEEAWASAPLSSSTTSTVAEDLLMDTEARLLQIMDDEFDTVVDDGSAYDVANDIVALWTQCRRGQFAGSDALRQRWESSRGKSVRGAFQAGKAPDDDTTWQTDEDDDEDDDGDEENDDVDMDEAPELVASRAKPEPEVDEDGFTTVTRKKR
;
A
#
# COMPACT_ATOMS: atom_id res chain seq x y z
N MET A 1 -32.56 -26.92 -18.21
CA MET A 1 -31.18 -27.45 -18.33
C MET A 1 -30.48 -27.13 -17.01
N ALA A 2 -30.05 -28.16 -16.26
CA ALA A 2 -29.27 -27.96 -15.05
C ALA A 2 -27.86 -27.49 -15.47
N ALA A 3 -27.44 -26.34 -14.98
CA ALA A 3 -26.07 -25.84 -15.21
C ALA A 3 -25.09 -26.84 -14.59
N GLN A 4 -24.06 -27.25 -15.34
CA GLN A 4 -23.00 -28.07 -14.78
C GLN A 4 -22.32 -27.31 -13.61
N PRO A 5 -22.00 -28.01 -12.52
CA PRO A 5 -21.25 -27.38 -11.44
C PRO A 5 -19.89 -26.88 -11.96
N PRO A 6 -19.41 -25.72 -11.46
CA PRO A 6 -18.13 -25.17 -11.88
C PRO A 6 -16.99 -26.15 -11.60
N SER A 7 -15.96 -26.15 -12.46
CA SER A 7 -14.79 -27.00 -12.24
C SER A 7 -14.02 -26.50 -11.02
N ARG A 8 -13.30 -27.40 -10.34
CA ARG A 8 -12.43 -27.04 -9.22
C ARG A 8 -11.41 -25.98 -9.62
N GLN A 9 -10.80 -26.13 -10.79
CA GLN A 9 -9.84 -25.16 -11.32
C GLN A 9 -10.46 -23.77 -11.44
N PHE A 10 -11.66 -23.66 -12.01
CA PHE A 10 -12.36 -22.39 -12.11
C PHE A 10 -12.62 -21.73 -10.74
N CYS A 11 -12.96 -22.54 -9.72
CA CYS A 11 -13.15 -22.05 -8.36
C CYS A 11 -11.84 -21.53 -7.75
N GLN A 12 -10.72 -22.21 -7.98
CA GLN A 12 -9.39 -21.80 -7.54
C GLN A 12 -8.94 -20.52 -8.24
N ASP A 13 -9.00 -20.46 -9.57
CA ASP A 13 -8.63 -19.29 -10.35
C ASP A 13 -9.44 -18.03 -9.95
N THR A 14 -10.74 -18.24 -9.66
CA THR A 14 -11.62 -17.15 -9.19
C THR A 14 -11.20 -16.68 -7.80
N PHE A 15 -10.85 -17.61 -6.91
CA PHE A 15 -10.37 -17.29 -5.57
C PHE A 15 -9.03 -16.54 -5.60
N GLU A 16 -8.04 -17.04 -6.37
CA GLU A 16 -6.73 -16.39 -6.52
C GLU A 16 -6.87 -14.95 -7.04
N SER A 17 -7.75 -14.76 -8.03
CA SER A 17 -8.08 -13.42 -8.54
C SER A 17 -8.73 -12.55 -7.46
N ALA A 18 -9.57 -13.12 -6.59
CA ALA A 18 -10.20 -12.40 -5.49
C ALA A 18 -9.17 -12.01 -4.40
N VAL A 19 -8.20 -12.89 -4.08
CA VAL A 19 -7.09 -12.56 -3.18
C VAL A 19 -6.31 -11.35 -3.72
N ALA A 20 -5.91 -11.37 -4.99
CA ALA A 20 -5.19 -10.27 -5.61
C ALA A 20 -5.98 -8.94 -5.55
N MET A 21 -7.29 -8.98 -5.83
CA MET A 21 -8.15 -7.79 -5.74
C MET A 21 -8.32 -7.31 -4.29
N SER A 22 -8.43 -8.21 -3.31
CA SER A 22 -8.51 -7.86 -1.89
C SER A 22 -7.27 -7.11 -1.43
N LEU A 23 -6.08 -7.59 -1.80
CA LEU A 23 -4.81 -6.96 -1.48
C LEU A 23 -4.64 -5.60 -2.19
N GLN A 24 -5.11 -5.45 -3.43
CA GLN A 24 -5.10 -4.17 -4.13
C GLN A 24 -6.04 -3.14 -3.52
N LEU A 25 -7.10 -3.56 -2.84
CA LEU A 25 -8.04 -2.70 -2.14
C LEU A 25 -7.62 -2.42 -0.69
N TRP A 26 -6.65 -3.16 -0.16
CA TRP A 26 -6.17 -2.98 1.20
C TRP A 26 -5.34 -1.71 1.31
N GLN A 27 -5.85 -0.74 2.05
CA GLN A 27 -5.27 0.61 2.10
C GLN A 27 -3.81 0.65 2.58
N PRO A 28 -3.41 -0.04 3.69
CA PRO A 28 -2.01 -0.05 4.12
C PRO A 28 -1.05 -0.54 3.03
N LEU A 29 -1.40 -1.63 2.32
CA LEU A 29 -0.57 -2.15 1.24
C LEU A 29 -0.55 -1.21 0.02
N SER A 30 -1.68 -0.64 -0.35
CA SER A 30 -1.75 0.33 -1.46
C SER A 30 -0.91 1.57 -1.15
N PHE A 31 -0.97 2.08 0.08
CA PHE A 31 -0.12 3.18 0.54
C PHE A 31 1.37 2.82 0.51
N ALA A 32 1.75 1.63 1.00
CA ALA A 32 3.14 1.17 0.99
C ALA A 32 3.70 1.10 -0.44
N VAL A 33 2.91 0.56 -1.38
CA VAL A 33 3.27 0.49 -2.81
C VAL A 33 3.38 1.88 -3.44
N GLU A 34 2.40 2.77 -3.24
CA GLU A 34 2.41 4.13 -3.79
C GLU A 34 3.53 4.99 -3.20
N SER A 35 3.88 4.75 -1.93
CA SER A 35 4.97 5.46 -1.24
C SER A 35 6.34 4.82 -1.44
N ASN A 36 6.41 3.70 -2.21
CA ASN A 36 7.63 2.96 -2.47
C ASN A 36 8.35 2.49 -1.18
N LEU A 37 7.58 2.09 -0.16
CA LEU A 37 8.12 1.53 1.08
C LEU A 37 8.68 0.12 0.82
N GLY A 38 9.74 -0.25 1.53
CA GLY A 38 10.43 -1.52 1.32
C GLY A 38 11.27 -1.60 0.03
N GLY A 39 11.47 -0.45 -0.68
CA GLY A 39 12.30 -0.39 -1.91
C GLY A 39 11.58 -0.84 -3.17
N GLY A 40 12.20 -0.64 -4.34
CA GLY A 40 11.65 -0.74 -5.70
C GLY A 40 10.74 -1.94 -5.99
N ASP A 41 10.00 -1.87 -7.10
CA ASP A 41 9.09 -2.91 -7.60
C ASP A 41 7.90 -3.29 -6.67
N GLY A 42 7.35 -2.31 -5.94
CA GLY A 42 6.22 -2.53 -5.04
C GLY A 42 5.01 -3.21 -5.68
N ALA A 43 4.78 -2.99 -6.99
CA ALA A 43 3.72 -3.67 -7.73
C ALA A 43 3.99 -5.17 -7.90
N ASP A 44 5.23 -5.56 -8.25
CA ASP A 44 5.62 -6.96 -8.41
C ASP A 44 5.62 -7.67 -7.06
N LYS A 45 6.08 -7.01 -5.99
CA LYS A 45 5.98 -7.52 -4.62
C LYS A 45 4.54 -7.77 -4.20
N ARG A 46 3.61 -6.88 -4.54
CA ARG A 46 2.18 -7.07 -4.25
C ARG A 46 1.59 -8.26 -5.00
N ASP A 47 1.98 -8.47 -6.27
CA ASP A 47 1.50 -9.60 -7.05
C ASP A 47 2.07 -10.91 -6.50
N TRP A 48 3.35 -10.96 -6.11
CA TRP A 48 3.94 -12.07 -5.38
C TRP A 48 3.22 -12.32 -4.03
N PHE A 49 2.90 -11.27 -3.29
CA PHE A 49 2.18 -11.34 -2.02
C PHE A 49 0.84 -12.06 -2.19
N ALA A 50 0.09 -11.75 -3.26
CA ALA A 50 -1.16 -12.44 -3.55
C ALA A 50 -0.97 -13.96 -3.74
N GLY A 51 0.09 -14.37 -4.43
CA GLY A 51 0.48 -15.77 -4.56
C GLY A 51 0.80 -16.42 -3.22
N ALA A 52 1.64 -15.76 -2.39
CA ALA A 52 2.04 -16.26 -1.07
C ALA A 52 0.86 -16.43 -0.09
N VAL A 53 -0.18 -15.60 -0.22
CA VAL A 53 -1.44 -15.78 0.54
C VAL A 53 -2.28 -16.92 -0.04
N ALA A 54 -2.41 -17.02 -1.37
CA ALA A 54 -3.18 -18.07 -2.00
C ALA A 54 -2.64 -19.49 -1.71
N GLU A 55 -1.30 -19.63 -1.58
CA GLU A 55 -0.63 -20.88 -1.22
C GLU A 55 -1.09 -21.45 0.12
N LEU A 56 -1.46 -20.64 1.11
CA LEU A 56 -1.98 -21.10 2.40
C LEU A 56 -3.26 -21.96 2.25
N PHE A 57 -3.99 -21.77 1.16
CA PHE A 57 -5.25 -22.46 0.90
C PHE A 57 -5.11 -23.74 0.08
N GLU A 58 -3.92 -24.04 -0.46
CA GLU A 58 -3.73 -25.19 -1.36
C GLU A 58 -4.11 -26.53 -0.71
N GLU A 59 -3.66 -26.78 0.52
CA GLU A 59 -3.97 -27.99 1.27
C GLU A 59 -5.47 -28.08 1.59
N ALA A 60 -6.08 -26.95 1.94
CA ALA A 60 -7.50 -26.87 2.20
C ALA A 60 -8.36 -27.10 0.94
N TRP A 61 -7.86 -26.74 -0.25
CA TRP A 61 -8.47 -27.12 -1.52
C TRP A 61 -8.40 -28.63 -1.78
N ALA A 62 -7.33 -29.31 -1.36
CA ALA A 62 -7.15 -30.75 -1.55
C ALA A 62 -8.07 -31.58 -0.66
N SER A 63 -8.53 -31.03 0.45
CA SER A 63 -9.36 -31.75 1.43
C SER A 63 -10.72 -32.14 0.87
N ALA A 64 -11.24 -33.33 1.33
CA ALA A 64 -12.54 -33.84 0.95
C ALA A 64 -13.70 -32.89 1.33
N PRO A 65 -14.94 -33.10 0.82
CA PRO A 65 -16.08 -32.26 1.14
C PRO A 65 -16.25 -32.10 2.65
N LEU A 66 -16.22 -30.83 3.08
CA LEU A 66 -16.21 -30.44 4.48
C LEU A 66 -17.57 -30.71 5.14
N SER A 67 -17.58 -31.51 6.22
CA SER A 67 -18.70 -31.46 7.17
C SER A 67 -18.72 -30.07 7.83
N SER A 68 -19.88 -29.61 8.26
CA SER A 68 -20.02 -28.24 8.82
C SER A 68 -19.08 -27.94 10.00
N SER A 69 -18.78 -28.93 10.84
CA SER A 69 -17.87 -28.79 11.98
C SER A 69 -16.39 -28.65 11.54
N THR A 70 -15.96 -29.49 10.58
CA THR A 70 -14.60 -29.45 10.03
C THR A 70 -14.35 -28.13 9.26
N THR A 71 -15.38 -27.58 8.61
CA THR A 71 -15.29 -26.31 7.91
C THR A 71 -15.00 -25.15 8.85
N SER A 72 -15.62 -25.13 10.05
CA SER A 72 -15.42 -24.05 11.01
C SER A 72 -13.97 -24.03 11.51
N THR A 73 -13.44 -25.18 11.95
CA THR A 73 -12.06 -25.27 12.46
C THR A 73 -11.03 -24.88 11.40
N VAL A 74 -11.15 -25.43 10.19
CA VAL A 74 -10.24 -25.11 9.08
C VAL A 74 -10.33 -23.63 8.71
N ALA A 75 -11.51 -23.04 8.73
CA ALA A 75 -11.68 -21.63 8.44
C ALA A 75 -11.07 -20.73 9.53
N GLU A 76 -11.15 -21.14 10.79
CA GLU A 76 -10.53 -20.41 11.92
C GLU A 76 -8.99 -20.50 11.85
N ASP A 77 -8.44 -21.67 11.56
CA ASP A 77 -6.98 -21.86 11.38
C ASP A 77 -6.48 -21.02 10.19
N LEU A 78 -7.17 -21.08 9.04
CA LEU A 78 -6.82 -20.28 7.86
C LEU A 78 -6.93 -18.77 8.12
N LEU A 79 -7.88 -18.32 8.94
CA LEU A 79 -8.02 -16.92 9.30
C LEU A 79 -6.78 -16.43 10.06
N MET A 80 -6.37 -17.19 11.09
CA MET A 80 -5.18 -16.85 11.88
C MET A 80 -3.90 -16.88 11.05
N ASP A 81 -3.72 -17.91 10.22
CA ASP A 81 -2.56 -18.05 9.35
C ASP A 81 -2.50 -16.95 8.29
N THR A 82 -3.66 -16.57 7.73
CA THR A 82 -3.75 -15.50 6.73
C THR A 82 -3.41 -14.16 7.36
N GLU A 83 -4.01 -13.81 8.50
CA GLU A 83 -3.69 -12.56 9.23
C GLU A 83 -2.21 -12.49 9.57
N ALA A 84 -1.64 -13.55 10.15
CA ALA A 84 -0.21 -13.60 10.49
C ALA A 84 0.68 -13.41 9.25
N ARG A 85 0.31 -14.03 8.11
CA ARG A 85 1.04 -13.89 6.85
C ARG A 85 0.95 -12.47 6.28
N LEU A 86 -0.23 -11.83 6.37
CA LEU A 86 -0.42 -10.45 5.93
C LEU A 86 0.48 -9.50 6.71
N LEU A 87 0.47 -9.59 8.04
CA LEU A 87 1.29 -8.76 8.92
C LEU A 87 2.79 -9.00 8.70
N GLN A 88 3.20 -10.27 8.60
CA GLN A 88 4.60 -10.64 8.38
C GLN A 88 5.14 -10.05 7.07
N ILE A 89 4.41 -10.20 5.95
CA ILE A 89 4.88 -9.71 4.65
C ILE A 89 4.90 -8.16 4.62
N MET A 90 3.94 -7.50 5.29
CA MET A 90 3.97 -6.03 5.40
C MET A 90 5.21 -5.53 6.14
N ASP A 91 5.61 -6.21 7.21
CA ASP A 91 6.82 -5.87 7.97
C ASP A 91 8.09 -6.21 7.18
N ASP A 92 8.21 -7.44 6.69
CA ASP A 92 9.44 -7.95 6.05
C ASP A 92 9.73 -7.32 4.68
N GLU A 93 8.68 -7.06 3.86
CA GLU A 93 8.83 -6.68 2.45
C GLU A 93 8.51 -5.20 2.17
N PHE A 94 7.71 -4.58 3.03
CA PHE A 94 7.28 -3.20 2.86
C PHE A 94 7.73 -2.28 4.00
N ASP A 95 8.53 -2.76 4.96
CA ASP A 95 8.96 -1.99 6.15
C ASP A 95 7.78 -1.27 6.83
N THR A 96 6.61 -1.91 6.87
CA THR A 96 5.37 -1.29 7.31
C THR A 96 4.69 -2.13 8.38
N VAL A 97 4.57 -1.57 9.58
CA VAL A 97 3.82 -2.16 10.68
C VAL A 97 2.34 -1.76 10.55
N VAL A 98 1.45 -2.76 10.52
CA VAL A 98 0.00 -2.55 10.45
C VAL A 98 -0.62 -2.95 11.79
N ASP A 99 -1.16 -1.98 12.52
CA ASP A 99 -1.72 -2.14 13.86
C ASP A 99 -3.17 -1.64 13.99
N ASP A 100 -3.82 -1.35 12.87
CA ASP A 100 -5.19 -0.80 12.77
C ASP A 100 -6.29 -1.88 12.76
N GLY A 101 -5.91 -3.16 12.86
CA GLY A 101 -6.84 -4.30 12.78
C GLY A 101 -7.31 -4.64 11.36
N SER A 102 -6.94 -3.87 10.35
CA SER A 102 -7.39 -4.09 8.97
C SER A 102 -6.87 -5.40 8.35
N ALA A 103 -5.74 -5.94 8.85
CA ALA A 103 -5.22 -7.24 8.42
C ALA A 103 -6.20 -8.37 8.78
N TYR A 104 -6.81 -8.34 9.97
CA TYR A 104 -7.83 -9.28 10.37
C TYR A 104 -9.07 -9.20 9.47
N ASP A 105 -9.54 -8.00 9.16
CA ASP A 105 -10.71 -7.80 8.30
C ASP A 105 -10.47 -8.36 6.89
N VAL A 106 -9.30 -8.08 6.31
CA VAL A 106 -8.91 -8.62 4.99
C VAL A 106 -8.77 -10.14 5.02
N ALA A 107 -8.16 -10.71 6.07
CA ALA A 107 -8.03 -12.15 6.24
C ALA A 107 -9.41 -12.83 6.33
N ASN A 108 -10.33 -12.24 7.09
CA ASN A 108 -11.70 -12.74 7.23
C ASN A 108 -12.46 -12.70 5.89
N ASP A 109 -12.32 -11.62 5.12
CA ASP A 109 -12.91 -11.51 3.78
C ASP A 109 -12.35 -12.57 2.83
N ILE A 110 -11.03 -12.82 2.84
CA ILE A 110 -10.37 -13.83 2.02
C ILE A 110 -10.89 -15.24 2.36
N VAL A 111 -10.99 -15.59 3.65
CA VAL A 111 -11.52 -16.90 4.10
C VAL A 111 -13.00 -17.06 3.71
N ALA A 112 -13.79 -15.97 3.81
CA ALA A 112 -15.18 -15.98 3.38
C ALA A 112 -15.31 -16.23 1.85
N LEU A 113 -14.47 -15.57 1.04
CA LEU A 113 -14.40 -15.79 -0.42
C LEU A 113 -13.97 -17.20 -0.77
N TRP A 114 -12.97 -17.77 -0.08
CA TRP A 114 -12.59 -19.16 -0.25
C TRP A 114 -13.75 -20.13 0.02
N THR A 115 -14.46 -19.91 1.13
CA THR A 115 -15.63 -20.73 1.49
C THR A 115 -16.73 -20.65 0.43
N GLN A 116 -16.99 -19.48 -0.13
CA GLN A 116 -17.97 -19.26 -1.20
C GLN A 116 -17.53 -19.93 -2.51
N CYS A 117 -16.28 -19.71 -2.95
CA CYS A 117 -15.74 -20.30 -4.18
C CYS A 117 -15.77 -21.83 -4.13
N ARG A 118 -15.46 -22.44 -2.99
CA ARG A 118 -15.56 -23.91 -2.81
C ARG A 118 -16.97 -24.45 -2.99
N ARG A 119 -17.99 -23.64 -2.70
CA ARG A 119 -19.41 -23.98 -2.90
C ARG A 119 -19.92 -23.63 -4.30
N GLY A 120 -19.05 -23.13 -5.17
CA GLY A 120 -19.44 -22.61 -6.49
C GLY A 120 -20.28 -21.33 -6.43
N GLN A 121 -20.11 -20.54 -5.38
CA GLN A 121 -20.79 -19.26 -5.17
C GLN A 121 -19.79 -18.13 -5.46
N PHE A 122 -20.05 -17.28 -6.45
CA PHE A 122 -19.10 -16.26 -6.90
C PHE A 122 -19.60 -14.82 -6.66
N ALA A 123 -20.77 -14.64 -6.06
CA ALA A 123 -21.36 -13.32 -5.83
C ALA A 123 -20.43 -12.39 -5.03
N GLY A 124 -19.69 -12.90 -4.04
CA GLY A 124 -18.70 -12.15 -3.28
C GLY A 124 -17.52 -11.71 -4.14
N SER A 125 -16.99 -12.60 -4.95
CA SER A 125 -15.89 -12.30 -5.89
C SER A 125 -16.31 -11.30 -6.97
N ASP A 126 -17.56 -11.37 -7.46
CA ASP A 126 -18.09 -10.42 -8.43
C ASP A 126 -18.29 -9.03 -7.81
N ALA A 127 -18.81 -8.95 -6.59
CA ALA A 127 -18.94 -7.68 -5.85
C ALA A 127 -17.57 -7.06 -5.56
N LEU A 128 -16.60 -7.87 -5.18
CA LEU A 128 -15.22 -7.42 -4.95
C LEU A 128 -14.61 -6.86 -6.25
N ARG A 129 -14.81 -7.53 -7.37
CA ARG A 129 -14.36 -7.08 -8.69
C ARG A 129 -14.94 -5.71 -9.05
N GLN A 130 -16.23 -5.49 -8.83
CA GLN A 130 -16.89 -4.21 -9.09
C GLN A 130 -16.28 -3.09 -8.21
N ARG A 131 -16.01 -3.37 -6.92
CA ARG A 131 -15.32 -2.42 -6.03
C ARG A 131 -13.93 -2.10 -6.55
N TRP A 132 -13.18 -3.11 -6.93
CA TRP A 132 -11.83 -2.95 -7.48
C TRP A 132 -11.83 -2.13 -8.77
N GLU A 133 -12.73 -2.43 -9.72
CA GLU A 133 -12.87 -1.67 -10.96
C GLU A 133 -13.22 -0.19 -10.70
N SER A 134 -14.08 0.08 -9.72
CA SER A 134 -14.46 1.44 -9.34
C SER A 134 -13.39 2.22 -8.59
N SER A 135 -12.40 1.54 -8.02
CA SER A 135 -11.29 2.14 -7.28
C SER A 135 -10.02 2.33 -8.13
N ARG A 136 -9.97 1.76 -9.34
CA ARG A 136 -8.79 1.89 -10.21
C ARG A 136 -8.51 3.36 -10.53
N GLY A 137 -7.24 3.74 -10.35
CA GLY A 137 -6.77 5.12 -10.60
C GLY A 137 -7.00 6.10 -9.46
N LYS A 138 -7.57 5.66 -8.31
CA LYS A 138 -7.65 6.51 -7.11
C LYS A 138 -6.41 6.30 -6.26
N SER A 139 -5.69 7.39 -5.96
CA SER A 139 -4.58 7.36 -5.01
C SER A 139 -5.09 7.29 -3.57
N VAL A 140 -4.41 6.50 -2.73
CA VAL A 140 -4.71 6.40 -1.28
C VAL A 140 -3.87 7.36 -0.43
N ARG A 141 -2.88 8.06 -1.02
CA ARG A 141 -2.00 8.98 -0.27
C ARG A 141 -2.77 10.06 0.50
N GLY A 142 -3.83 10.60 -0.07
CA GLY A 142 -4.66 11.60 0.59
C GLY A 142 -5.49 11.10 1.77
N ALA A 143 -5.66 9.78 1.92
CA ALA A 143 -6.41 9.19 3.04
C ALA A 143 -5.56 9.03 4.30
N PHE A 144 -4.24 8.92 4.15
CA PHE A 144 -3.28 8.86 5.26
C PHE A 144 -2.78 10.27 5.58
N GLN A 145 -3.54 11.02 6.38
CA GLN A 145 -2.99 12.20 7.03
C GLN A 145 -2.02 11.72 8.11
N ALA A 146 -0.77 12.19 8.05
CA ALA A 146 0.17 11.99 9.14
C ALA A 146 -0.51 12.40 10.45
N GLY A 147 -0.61 11.48 11.40
CA GLY A 147 -1.21 11.76 12.69
C GLY A 147 -0.51 12.97 13.30
N LYS A 148 -1.27 14.04 13.56
CA LYS A 148 -0.76 15.19 14.27
C LYS A 148 -0.46 14.71 15.68
N ALA A 149 0.85 14.49 15.96
CA ALA A 149 1.29 14.25 17.33
C ALA A 149 0.81 15.43 18.19
N PRO A 150 0.16 15.19 19.33
CA PRO A 150 -0.19 16.26 20.24
C PRO A 150 1.12 16.87 20.80
N ASP A 151 1.31 18.16 20.53
CA ASP A 151 2.28 19.03 21.15
C ASP A 151 3.77 18.62 21.07
N ASP A 152 4.38 18.80 19.89
CA ASP A 152 5.74 19.34 19.81
C ASP A 152 5.74 20.51 18.82
N ASP A 153 6.04 21.70 19.34
CA ASP A 153 6.04 22.99 18.67
C ASP A 153 7.28 23.10 17.74
N THR A 154 7.29 22.27 16.67
CA THR A 154 8.22 22.40 15.57
C THR A 154 7.45 22.62 14.29
N THR A 155 7.13 23.90 14.06
CA THR A 155 6.55 24.39 12.82
C THR A 155 7.57 24.26 11.68
N TRP A 156 7.52 23.15 10.94
CA TRP A 156 8.06 23.09 9.58
C TRP A 156 6.92 23.43 8.63
N GLN A 157 6.79 24.72 8.31
CA GLN A 157 5.98 25.15 7.17
C GLN A 157 6.74 24.76 5.91
N THR A 158 6.26 23.74 5.24
CA THR A 158 6.55 23.53 3.82
C THR A 158 5.42 24.24 3.08
N ASP A 159 5.72 25.36 2.45
CA ASP A 159 4.86 25.98 1.45
C ASP A 159 4.81 25.01 0.25
N GLU A 160 3.73 24.26 0.12
CA GLU A 160 3.39 23.56 -1.11
C GLU A 160 2.64 24.57 -1.99
N ASP A 161 3.33 25.08 -2.99
CA ASP A 161 2.72 25.79 -4.10
C ASP A 161 1.85 24.81 -4.88
N ASP A 162 0.55 25.11 -4.87
CA ASP A 162 -0.54 24.46 -5.60
C ASP A 162 -0.46 24.95 -7.06
N ASP A 163 0.23 24.19 -7.93
CA ASP A 163 0.21 24.43 -9.37
C ASP A 163 -1.00 23.72 -9.98
N GLU A 164 -2.11 24.46 -10.10
CA GLU A 164 -3.22 24.11 -10.98
C GLU A 164 -2.75 24.20 -12.44
N ASP A 165 -2.78 23.07 -13.14
CA ASP A 165 -2.63 22.98 -14.59
C ASP A 165 -3.78 23.73 -15.29
N ASP A 166 -3.47 24.85 -15.92
CA ASP A 166 -4.32 25.50 -16.93
C ASP A 166 -3.70 25.29 -18.32
N ASP A 167 -4.41 24.53 -19.14
CA ASP A 167 -4.14 24.33 -20.58
C ASP A 167 -4.37 25.62 -21.35
N GLY A 168 -3.35 26.08 -22.10
CA GLY A 168 -3.52 27.24 -22.98
C GLY A 168 -2.35 27.48 -23.95
N ASP A 169 -2.45 26.79 -25.09
CA ASP A 169 -2.17 27.23 -26.48
C ASP A 169 -0.98 28.18 -26.80
N GLU A 170 -0.17 27.65 -27.69
CA GLU A 170 0.75 28.21 -28.69
C GLU A 170 0.93 29.74 -28.74
N GLU A 171 2.18 30.22 -28.69
CA GLU A 171 2.83 30.89 -29.84
C GLU A 171 4.33 31.12 -29.59
N ASN A 172 5.06 30.77 -30.61
CA ASN A 172 6.48 30.93 -30.89
C ASN A 172 6.89 32.41 -30.84
N ASP A 173 7.85 32.78 -30.00
CA ASP A 173 8.64 33.97 -30.30
C ASP A 173 10.11 33.80 -29.85
N ASP A 174 10.97 33.98 -30.85
CA ASP A 174 12.40 33.86 -30.90
C ASP A 174 13.03 35.03 -30.09
N VAL A 175 13.70 34.77 -28.97
CA VAL A 175 14.48 35.79 -28.25
C VAL A 175 15.87 35.29 -27.95
N ASP A 176 16.77 35.90 -28.66
CA ASP A 176 18.22 36.05 -28.63
C ASP A 176 18.88 35.82 -27.24
N MET A 177 19.76 34.80 -27.21
CA MET A 177 20.70 34.54 -26.11
C MET A 177 21.92 35.42 -26.24
N ASP A 178 21.95 36.57 -25.54
CA ASP A 178 23.22 37.19 -25.20
C ASP A 178 23.02 38.08 -23.99
N GLU A 179 23.52 37.68 -22.87
CA GLU A 179 24.06 38.41 -21.72
C GLU A 179 23.83 37.69 -20.37
N ALA A 180 24.85 36.96 -19.93
CA ALA A 180 24.88 36.34 -18.59
C ALA A 180 25.15 37.44 -17.53
N PRO A 181 24.36 37.50 -16.44
CA PRO A 181 24.66 38.42 -15.34
C PRO A 181 25.85 37.92 -14.51
N GLU A 182 26.74 38.84 -14.13
CA GLU A 182 27.92 38.64 -13.31
C GLU A 182 27.59 37.98 -11.95
N LEU A 183 28.34 36.91 -11.63
CA LEU A 183 28.34 36.25 -10.33
C LEU A 183 28.75 37.23 -9.21
N VAL A 184 27.78 37.58 -8.39
CA VAL A 184 28.05 38.31 -7.14
C VAL A 184 28.76 37.34 -6.18
N ALA A 185 29.98 37.72 -5.76
CA ALA A 185 30.83 36.98 -4.87
C ALA A 185 30.08 36.56 -3.58
N SER A 186 30.01 35.27 -3.31
CA SER A 186 29.42 34.70 -2.08
C SER A 186 30.21 35.19 -0.87
N ARG A 187 29.51 35.89 0.06
CA ARG A 187 30.04 36.23 1.37
C ARG A 187 30.47 34.97 2.09
N ALA A 188 31.77 34.86 2.40
CA ALA A 188 32.32 33.77 3.21
C ALA A 188 31.57 33.69 4.56
N LYS A 189 31.02 32.53 4.87
CA LYS A 189 30.52 32.23 6.22
C LYS A 189 31.70 32.23 7.18
N PRO A 190 31.59 32.89 8.37
CA PRO A 190 32.61 32.77 9.39
C PRO A 190 32.75 31.31 9.83
N GLU A 191 33.99 30.86 9.94
CA GLU A 191 34.30 29.50 10.43
C GLU A 191 33.85 29.38 11.88
N PRO A 192 33.24 28.24 12.28
CA PRO A 192 32.85 28.04 13.66
C PRO A 192 34.08 27.87 14.56
N GLU A 193 34.13 28.66 15.65
CA GLU A 193 35.17 28.49 16.67
C GLU A 193 34.96 27.21 17.43
N VAL A 194 35.95 26.32 17.40
CA VAL A 194 36.00 25.04 18.14
C VAL A 194 36.84 25.28 19.36
N ASP A 195 36.34 24.92 20.56
CA ASP A 195 37.12 25.02 21.82
C ASP A 195 38.11 23.86 21.96
N GLU A 196 38.94 23.91 22.99
CA GLU A 196 40.02 22.96 23.25
C GLU A 196 39.50 21.51 23.52
N ASP A 197 38.19 21.36 23.77
CA ASP A 197 37.51 20.07 24.00
C ASP A 197 36.78 19.54 22.73
N GLY A 198 36.86 20.25 21.60
CA GLY A 198 36.32 19.82 20.30
C GLY A 198 34.85 20.14 20.08
N PHE A 199 34.23 21.00 20.87
CA PHE A 199 32.83 21.42 20.72
C PHE A 199 32.70 22.77 20.03
N THR A 200 31.70 22.90 19.14
CA THR A 200 31.37 24.16 18.47
C THR A 200 30.35 24.97 19.26
N THR A 201 30.63 26.22 19.53
CA THR A 201 29.73 27.11 20.28
C THR A 201 28.57 27.60 19.40
N VAL A 202 27.34 27.19 19.72
CA VAL A 202 26.13 27.65 19.05
C VAL A 202 25.56 28.92 19.71
N THR A 203 25.76 30.07 19.10
CA THR A 203 25.18 31.35 19.58
C THR A 203 23.75 31.51 19.06
N ARG A 204 22.73 31.46 19.96
CA ARG A 204 21.35 31.82 19.63
C ARG A 204 21.21 33.32 19.46
N LYS A 205 20.80 33.76 18.28
CA LYS A 205 20.45 35.16 18.02
C LYS A 205 19.11 35.44 18.70
N LYS A 206 19.13 36.26 19.76
CA LYS A 206 17.93 36.76 20.44
C LYS A 206 17.25 37.79 19.51
N ARG A 207 15.96 37.56 19.25
CA ARG A 207 15.09 38.45 18.47
C ARG A 207 14.48 39.48 19.40
#